data_275570ee1896c2df46427b70383aba28
#
_entry.id   275570ee1896c2df46427b70383aba28
#
_cell.length_a   1.000
_cell.length_b   1.000
_cell.length_c   1.000
_cell.angle_alpha   90.00
_cell.angle_beta   90.00
_cell.angle_gamma   90.00
#
_symmetry.space_group_name_H-M   'P 1'
#
loop_
_entity.id
_entity.type
_entity.pdbx_description
1 polymer ?
#
loop_
_entity_poly.entity_id
_entity_poly.type
_entity_poly.pdbx_seq_one_letter_code
_entity_poly.pdbx_strand_id
1 'polypeptide(L)'
;MQDNNLNYENIPLEKFEFVHDGDRISDKKFEDKPISYFKDAWIRFRKNRASVIATVIIALIVLFAFITPLFIRNYDSRFMDAYYAKKGPRNEFLAKFGIADGSVARKFSDKGLIKAVAIGMGAEDHEGNGNVTLEEGLASRYQPIIKGSIGEPSITYDAAKKEKKVYGANIDTYLEVGFMYNSIEQSEYKDILRYQEETGIQILYPLIADNEWNFDALDANYWYKTKKGTPVYIDKNGKAKTIEYGEGMVLEDNYVRDADGNPVYYEYTGGGSYDTAQYRVRVLYYNYYQYKNGFVPQYILGTDSQGYDLALRLADGIKLSL
;
A
#
# COMPACT_ATOMS: atom_id res chain seq x y z
N MET A 1 -33.04 35.34 76.72
CA MET A 1 -34.20 35.42 75.79
C MET A 1 -34.73 36.88 76.01
N GLN A 2 -34.39 37.74 75.08
CA GLN A 2 -34.99 39.10 75.06
C GLN A 2 -35.98 39.09 73.91
N ASP A 3 -37.28 39.11 74.26
CA ASP A 3 -38.36 39.33 73.35
C ASP A 3 -38.32 40.77 72.83
N ASN A 4 -37.89 40.99 71.64
CA ASN A 4 -38.06 42.25 70.95
C ASN A 4 -39.52 42.30 70.40
N ASN A 5 -40.42 42.70 71.24
CA ASN A 5 -41.75 43.17 70.83
C ASN A 5 -41.59 44.46 70.04
N LEU A 6 -41.42 44.34 68.72
CA LEU A 6 -41.54 45.43 67.78
C LEU A 6 -43.03 45.86 67.77
N ASN A 7 -43.33 46.93 68.45
CA ASN A 7 -44.64 47.55 68.45
C ASN A 7 -44.86 48.28 67.12
N TYR A 8 -45.59 47.65 66.22
CA TYR A 8 -45.89 48.17 64.90
C TYR A 8 -46.99 49.24 64.82
N GLU A 9 -47.61 49.52 66.00
CA GLU A 9 -48.74 50.50 66.07
C GLU A 9 -48.34 51.97 66.05
N ASN A 10 -47.03 52.28 66.15
CA ASN A 10 -46.53 53.64 66.17
C ASN A 10 -45.41 53.89 65.17
N ILE A 11 -45.55 53.44 63.97
CA ILE A 11 -44.60 53.79 62.90
C ILE A 11 -45.07 55.15 62.32
N PRO A 12 -44.26 56.24 62.44
CA PRO A 12 -44.61 57.52 61.87
C PRO A 12 -44.86 57.43 60.38
N LEU A 13 -45.90 58.12 59.91
CA LEU A 13 -46.31 58.15 58.49
C LEU A 13 -45.12 58.56 57.55
N GLU A 14 -44.16 59.26 58.03
CA GLU A 14 -42.95 59.69 57.35
C GLU A 14 -42.05 58.47 56.91
N LYS A 15 -42.22 57.33 57.55
CA LYS A 15 -41.50 56.08 57.19
C LYS A 15 -42.18 55.34 56.06
N PHE A 16 -43.35 55.80 55.65
CA PHE A 16 -44.05 55.24 54.46
C PHE A 16 -43.92 56.12 53.22
N GLU A 17 -43.02 57.16 53.29
CA GLU A 17 -42.68 57.84 52.05
C GLU A 17 -41.82 56.99 51.14
N PHE A 18 -42.22 56.95 49.86
CA PHE A 18 -41.46 56.25 48.83
C PHE A 18 -40.07 56.86 48.75
N VAL A 19 -39.04 56.17 49.18
CA VAL A 19 -37.67 56.60 49.19
C VAL A 19 -37.10 56.80 47.75
N HIS A 20 -37.88 56.64 46.75
CA HIS A 20 -37.49 56.76 45.34
C HIS A 20 -38.41 57.69 44.53
N ASP A 21 -38.66 58.85 45.02
CA ASP A 21 -39.41 59.83 44.22
C ASP A 21 -38.55 60.54 43.15
N GLY A 22 -37.36 60.06 42.88
CA GLY A 22 -36.48 60.66 41.89
C GLY A 22 -35.98 59.72 40.78
N ASP A 23 -36.01 58.43 41.00
CA ASP A 23 -35.56 57.50 40.01
C ASP A 23 -36.78 56.91 39.21
N ARG A 24 -37.21 57.64 38.19
CA ARG A 24 -37.96 57.01 37.13
C ARG A 24 -37.14 55.87 36.69
N ILE A 25 -37.68 54.63 36.85
CA ILE A 25 -37.19 53.46 36.14
C ILE A 25 -37.25 53.81 34.66
N SER A 26 -36.16 54.42 34.18
CA SER A 26 -36.00 54.60 32.75
C SER A 26 -35.84 53.19 32.21
N ASP A 27 -36.87 52.66 31.54
CA ASP A 27 -36.72 51.51 30.66
C ASP A 27 -35.55 51.86 29.73
N LYS A 28 -34.35 51.41 30.11
CA LYS A 28 -33.24 51.40 29.17
C LYS A 28 -33.72 50.56 28.01
N LYS A 29 -34.10 51.25 26.95
CA LYS A 29 -34.40 50.54 25.67
C LYS A 29 -33.23 49.57 25.48
N PHE A 30 -33.56 48.28 25.36
CA PHE A 30 -32.55 47.30 25.00
C PHE A 30 -31.87 47.83 23.73
N GLU A 31 -30.65 48.34 23.86
CA GLU A 31 -29.86 48.86 22.74
C GLU A 31 -29.45 47.75 21.79
N ASP A 32 -29.48 46.50 22.27
CA ASP A 32 -29.20 45.34 21.49
C ASP A 32 -30.44 44.89 20.67
N LYS A 33 -30.30 44.95 19.34
CA LYS A 33 -31.28 44.40 18.44
C LYS A 33 -31.48 42.91 18.78
N PRO A 34 -32.76 42.41 18.90
CA PRO A 34 -33.01 41.05 19.22
C PRO A 34 -32.32 40.14 18.18
N ILE A 35 -31.37 39.34 18.64
CA ILE A 35 -30.61 38.42 17.83
C ILE A 35 -31.46 37.16 17.69
N SER A 36 -31.63 36.63 16.46
CA SER A 36 -32.34 35.36 16.27
C SER A 36 -31.60 34.23 17.01
N TYR A 37 -32.36 33.25 17.50
CA TYR A 37 -31.84 32.10 18.22
C TYR A 37 -30.64 31.43 17.51
N PHE A 38 -30.76 31.25 16.19
CA PHE A 38 -29.67 30.66 15.37
C PHE A 38 -28.41 31.53 15.35
N LYS A 39 -28.56 32.84 15.32
CA LYS A 39 -27.41 33.77 15.31
C LYS A 39 -26.71 33.77 16.66
N ASP A 40 -27.44 33.73 17.79
CA ASP A 40 -26.84 33.63 19.13
C ASP A 40 -26.14 32.29 19.32
N ALA A 41 -26.78 31.18 18.94
CA ALA A 41 -26.17 29.85 18.95
C ALA A 41 -24.87 29.79 18.12
N TRP A 42 -24.87 30.42 16.93
CA TRP A 42 -23.70 30.49 16.06
C TRP A 42 -22.55 31.31 16.68
N ILE A 43 -22.86 32.44 17.31
CA ILE A 43 -21.87 33.28 18.02
C ILE A 43 -21.23 32.50 19.17
N ARG A 44 -22.03 31.78 19.98
CA ARG A 44 -21.53 30.96 21.10
C ARG A 44 -20.68 29.78 20.59
N PHE A 45 -21.14 29.11 19.50
CA PHE A 45 -20.41 28.04 18.85
C PHE A 45 -19.03 28.54 18.39
N ARG A 46 -18.93 29.65 17.67
CA ARG A 46 -17.66 30.23 17.18
C ARG A 46 -16.71 30.64 18.29
N LYS A 47 -17.22 31.00 19.46
CA LYS A 47 -16.39 31.32 20.64
C LYS A 47 -15.75 30.08 21.26
N ASN A 48 -16.35 28.93 21.09
CA ASN A 48 -15.80 27.65 21.58
C ASN A 48 -14.84 27.04 20.55
N ARG A 49 -13.53 27.23 20.76
CA ARG A 49 -12.47 26.73 19.85
C ARG A 49 -12.55 25.21 19.63
N ALA A 50 -12.85 24.44 20.69
CA ALA A 50 -12.97 22.99 20.59
C ALA A 50 -14.11 22.56 19.65
N SER A 51 -15.27 23.21 19.74
CA SER A 51 -16.42 22.95 18.86
C SER A 51 -16.12 23.29 17.42
N VAL A 52 -15.42 24.40 17.16
CA VAL A 52 -15.01 24.76 15.79
C VAL A 52 -14.04 23.73 15.21
N ILE A 53 -13.01 23.33 15.98
CA ILE A 53 -12.04 22.31 15.54
C ILE A 53 -12.76 20.99 15.24
N ALA A 54 -13.63 20.53 16.15
CA ALA A 54 -14.39 19.29 15.96
C ALA A 54 -15.25 19.33 14.68
N THR A 55 -15.92 20.47 14.43
CA THR A 55 -16.72 20.62 13.21
C THR A 55 -15.88 20.62 11.95
N VAL A 56 -14.70 21.24 11.96
CA VAL A 56 -13.77 21.19 10.82
C VAL A 56 -13.33 19.74 10.56
N ILE A 57 -12.97 18.99 11.61
CA ILE A 57 -12.60 17.58 11.47
C ILE A 57 -13.75 16.76 10.88
N ILE A 58 -14.98 16.91 11.40
CA ILE A 58 -16.15 16.21 10.86
C ILE A 58 -16.38 16.60 9.40
N ALA A 59 -16.31 17.88 9.07
CA ALA A 59 -16.48 18.35 7.71
C ALA A 59 -15.43 17.74 6.76
N LEU A 60 -14.16 17.63 7.19
CA LEU A 60 -13.10 16.98 6.42
C LEU A 60 -13.37 15.50 6.23
N ILE A 61 -13.86 14.78 7.24
CA ILE A 61 -14.23 13.36 7.16
C ILE A 61 -15.38 13.17 6.15
N VAL A 62 -16.42 13.99 6.25
CA VAL A 62 -17.55 13.94 5.30
C VAL A 62 -17.07 14.26 3.89
N LEU A 63 -16.26 15.29 3.72
CA LEU A 63 -15.68 15.66 2.43
C LEU A 63 -14.87 14.51 1.83
N PHE A 64 -14.02 13.88 2.64
CA PHE A 64 -13.26 12.69 2.23
C PHE A 64 -14.18 11.58 1.72
N ALA A 65 -15.27 11.27 2.42
CA ALA A 65 -16.19 10.20 2.04
C ALA A 65 -16.83 10.42 0.67
N PHE A 66 -17.15 11.66 0.31
CA PHE A 66 -17.77 11.98 -0.97
C PHE A 66 -16.77 12.24 -2.09
N ILE A 67 -15.58 12.75 -1.77
CA ILE A 67 -14.56 13.10 -2.76
C ILE A 67 -13.75 11.88 -3.18
N THR A 68 -13.38 10.97 -2.26
CA THR A 68 -12.53 9.82 -2.56
C THR A 68 -13.00 9.00 -3.76
N PRO A 69 -14.29 8.60 -3.88
CA PRO A 69 -14.75 7.83 -5.03
C PRO A 69 -14.76 8.61 -6.36
N LEU A 70 -14.65 9.93 -6.32
CA LEU A 70 -14.54 10.75 -7.53
C LEU A 70 -13.13 10.72 -8.12
N PHE A 71 -12.12 10.46 -7.29
CA PHE A 71 -10.73 10.30 -7.71
C PHE A 71 -10.41 8.85 -8.07
N ILE A 72 -10.99 7.87 -7.37
CA ILE A 72 -10.80 6.45 -7.64
C ILE A 72 -12.01 5.95 -8.45
N ARG A 73 -11.89 6.02 -9.78
CA ARG A 73 -12.99 5.70 -10.71
C ARG A 73 -12.87 4.34 -11.38
N ASN A 74 -11.71 3.71 -11.29
CA ASN A 74 -11.41 2.48 -12.04
C ASN A 74 -12.05 1.24 -11.41
N TYR A 75 -12.41 1.30 -10.12
CA TYR A 75 -13.00 0.21 -9.35
C TYR A 75 -13.81 0.75 -8.16
N ASP A 76 -14.63 -0.09 -7.57
CA ASP A 76 -15.44 0.21 -6.38
C ASP A 76 -14.84 -0.37 -5.09
N SER A 77 -15.47 -0.15 -3.96
CA SER A 77 -15.04 -0.66 -2.64
C SER A 77 -15.11 -2.18 -2.49
N ARG A 78 -15.71 -2.89 -3.45
CA ARG A 78 -15.82 -4.35 -3.48
C ARG A 78 -14.68 -4.99 -4.27
N PHE A 79 -13.96 -4.20 -5.05
CA PHE A 79 -12.80 -4.68 -5.78
C PHE A 79 -11.74 -5.16 -4.80
N MET A 80 -11.26 -6.37 -5.02
CA MET A 80 -10.28 -7.03 -4.17
C MET A 80 -9.22 -7.70 -5.02
N ASP A 81 -7.97 -7.56 -4.62
CA ASP A 81 -6.86 -8.33 -5.18
C ASP A 81 -6.04 -8.95 -4.04
N ALA A 82 -6.14 -10.27 -3.88
CA ALA A 82 -5.47 -11.01 -2.82
C ALA A 82 -3.94 -10.90 -2.85
N TYR A 83 -3.34 -10.72 -4.03
CA TYR A 83 -1.89 -10.54 -4.18
C TYR A 83 -1.44 -9.16 -3.71
N TYR A 84 -2.34 -8.21 -3.71
CA TYR A 84 -2.10 -6.87 -3.16
C TYR A 84 -2.63 -6.70 -1.74
N ALA A 85 -2.76 -7.78 -0.97
CA ALA A 85 -3.05 -7.69 0.46
C ALA A 85 -1.91 -7.02 1.24
N LYS A 86 -2.26 -6.19 2.24
CA LYS A 86 -1.33 -5.50 3.16
C LYS A 86 -0.27 -4.64 2.47
N LYS A 87 -0.66 -3.95 1.40
CA LYS A 87 0.23 -3.02 0.69
C LYS A 87 0.23 -1.64 1.34
N GLY A 88 1.39 -0.98 1.28
CA GLY A 88 1.53 0.39 1.74
C GLY A 88 0.80 1.40 0.85
N PRO A 89 0.61 2.64 1.33
CA PRO A 89 0.05 3.71 0.52
C PRO A 89 0.86 3.95 -0.76
N ARG A 90 0.16 4.02 -1.90
CA ARG A 90 0.76 4.34 -3.20
C ARG A 90 -0.09 5.32 -3.98
N ASN A 91 0.54 6.38 -4.44
CA ASN A 91 -0.04 7.35 -5.36
C ASN A 91 1.07 7.90 -6.27
N GLU A 92 0.93 7.80 -7.58
CA GLU A 92 1.97 8.19 -8.53
C GLU A 92 2.37 9.67 -8.44
N PHE A 93 1.44 10.55 -8.14
CA PHE A 93 1.73 11.97 -7.99
C PHE A 93 2.53 12.24 -6.70
N LEU A 94 2.10 11.68 -5.58
CA LEU A 94 2.77 11.86 -4.29
C LEU A 94 4.13 11.16 -4.23
N ALA A 95 4.27 10.04 -4.95
CA ALA A 95 5.53 9.30 -5.06
C ALA A 95 6.68 10.14 -5.64
N LYS A 96 6.38 11.12 -6.51
CA LYS A 96 7.37 12.07 -7.03
C LYS A 96 8.00 12.94 -5.95
N PHE A 97 7.32 13.09 -4.82
CA PHE A 97 7.81 13.82 -3.64
C PHE A 97 8.32 12.89 -2.53
N GLY A 98 8.48 11.59 -2.81
CA GLY A 98 8.90 10.59 -1.83
C GLY A 98 7.84 10.23 -0.79
N ILE A 99 6.56 10.56 -1.05
CA ILE A 99 5.42 10.28 -0.15
C ILE A 99 4.52 9.26 -0.83
N ALA A 100 4.08 8.23 -0.10
CA ALA A 100 3.17 7.22 -0.62
C ALA A 100 3.65 6.60 -1.95
N ASP A 101 4.89 6.15 -1.97
CA ASP A 101 5.52 5.49 -3.13
C ASP A 101 5.31 3.97 -3.15
N GLY A 102 4.54 3.43 -2.20
CA GLY A 102 4.28 1.99 -2.05
C GLY A 102 5.39 1.23 -1.33
N SER A 103 6.46 1.89 -0.92
CA SER A 103 7.57 1.24 -0.22
C SER A 103 7.35 1.15 1.28
N VAL A 104 7.94 0.12 1.88
CA VAL A 104 7.95 -0.12 3.32
C VAL A 104 9.36 -0.52 3.74
N ALA A 105 9.84 0.08 4.83
CA ALA A 105 11.11 -0.33 5.44
C ALA A 105 10.98 -1.73 6.04
N ARG A 106 11.82 -2.65 5.61
CA ARG A 106 11.85 -4.03 6.10
C ARG A 106 13.25 -4.48 6.47
N LYS A 107 13.30 -5.49 7.34
CA LYS A 107 14.51 -6.20 7.70
C LYS A 107 14.50 -7.58 7.03
N PHE A 108 15.61 -7.94 6.40
CA PHE A 108 15.78 -9.19 5.65
C PHE A 108 16.99 -9.98 6.15
N SER A 109 16.87 -11.30 6.12
CA SER A 109 18.04 -12.18 6.07
C SER A 109 18.61 -12.20 4.64
N ASP A 110 19.83 -12.76 4.47
CA ASP A 110 20.43 -12.96 3.14
C ASP A 110 19.44 -13.60 2.13
N LYS A 111 18.79 -14.68 2.52
CA LYS A 111 17.81 -15.35 1.65
C LYS A 111 16.68 -14.40 1.18
N GLY A 112 16.11 -13.64 2.08
CA GLY A 112 15.00 -12.73 1.73
C GLY A 112 15.45 -11.59 0.84
N LEU A 113 16.66 -11.08 1.05
CA LEU A 113 17.24 -10.02 0.24
C LEU A 113 17.61 -10.53 -1.17
N ILE A 114 18.25 -11.70 -1.26
CA ILE A 114 18.56 -12.35 -2.54
C ILE A 114 17.28 -12.61 -3.35
N LYS A 115 16.19 -13.03 -2.71
CA LYS A 115 14.91 -13.21 -3.39
C LYS A 115 14.42 -11.89 -4.03
N ALA A 116 14.46 -10.78 -3.29
CA ALA A 116 14.05 -9.47 -3.82
C ALA A 116 14.94 -9.02 -5.00
N VAL A 117 16.25 -9.25 -4.89
CA VAL A 117 17.23 -8.97 -5.95
C VAL A 117 16.94 -9.82 -7.18
N ALA A 118 16.69 -11.13 -7.00
CA ALA A 118 16.38 -12.06 -8.10
C ALA A 118 15.10 -11.67 -8.86
N ILE A 119 14.08 -11.17 -8.17
CA ILE A 119 12.89 -10.63 -8.84
C ILE A 119 13.27 -9.42 -9.72
N GLY A 120 14.09 -8.49 -9.21
CA GLY A 120 14.56 -7.34 -9.98
C GLY A 120 15.38 -7.72 -11.20
N MET A 121 16.33 -8.64 -11.03
CA MET A 121 17.16 -9.16 -12.14
C MET A 121 16.31 -9.88 -13.19
N GLY A 122 15.38 -10.75 -12.75
CA GLY A 122 14.49 -11.44 -13.67
C GLY A 122 13.53 -10.49 -14.41
N ALA A 123 13.11 -9.41 -13.80
CA ALA A 123 12.27 -8.40 -14.43
C ALA A 123 13.03 -7.57 -15.49
N GLU A 124 14.34 -7.38 -15.32
CA GLU A 124 15.18 -6.67 -16.28
C GLU A 124 15.60 -7.57 -17.47
N ASP A 125 15.62 -8.87 -17.29
CA ASP A 125 16.01 -9.81 -18.33
C ASP A 125 14.87 -10.06 -19.36
N HIS A 126 14.61 -9.08 -20.18
CA HIS A 126 13.54 -9.10 -21.18
C HIS A 126 13.71 -10.19 -22.24
N GLU A 127 14.94 -10.52 -22.57
CA GLU A 127 15.26 -11.51 -23.60
C GLU A 127 15.43 -12.94 -23.04
N GLY A 128 15.50 -13.08 -21.72
CA GLY A 128 15.72 -14.37 -21.08
C GLY A 128 17.14 -14.90 -21.25
N ASN A 129 18.12 -14.00 -21.38
CA ASN A 129 19.52 -14.35 -21.60
C ASN A 129 20.25 -14.80 -20.33
N GLY A 130 19.71 -14.46 -19.15
CA GLY A 130 20.35 -14.72 -17.86
C GLY A 130 21.61 -13.92 -17.59
N ASN A 131 21.87 -12.87 -18.35
CA ASN A 131 23.11 -12.06 -18.31
C ASN A 131 22.97 -10.76 -17.53
N VAL A 132 21.90 -10.56 -16.80
CA VAL A 132 21.65 -9.35 -16.00
C VAL A 132 22.58 -9.35 -14.78
N THR A 133 23.32 -8.26 -14.59
CA THR A 133 24.16 -8.07 -13.41
C THR A 133 23.30 -7.69 -12.19
N LEU A 134 23.88 -7.89 -10.98
CA LEU A 134 23.23 -7.43 -9.75
C LEU A 134 22.92 -5.93 -9.79
N GLU A 135 23.84 -5.14 -10.31
CA GLU A 135 23.69 -3.68 -10.40
C GLU A 135 22.52 -3.30 -11.33
N GLU A 136 22.43 -3.92 -12.51
CA GLU A 136 21.32 -3.72 -13.45
C GLU A 136 19.98 -4.13 -12.83
N GLY A 137 19.92 -5.29 -12.18
CA GLY A 137 18.71 -5.76 -11.51
C GLY A 137 18.24 -4.85 -10.37
N LEU A 138 19.17 -4.29 -9.59
CA LEU A 138 18.86 -3.33 -8.53
C LEU A 138 18.47 -1.94 -9.08
N ALA A 139 19.02 -1.55 -10.22
CA ALA A 139 18.76 -0.27 -10.86
C ALA A 139 17.65 -0.32 -11.92
N SER A 140 16.98 -1.45 -12.08
CA SER A 140 15.94 -1.66 -13.10
C SER A 140 14.91 -0.52 -13.12
N ARG A 141 14.84 0.17 -14.25
CA ARG A 141 13.87 1.24 -14.47
C ARG A 141 12.42 0.73 -14.53
N TYR A 142 12.26 -0.55 -14.87
CA TYR A 142 10.96 -1.16 -15.03
C TYR A 142 10.39 -1.66 -13.70
N GLN A 143 11.28 -2.22 -12.85
CA GLN A 143 10.85 -2.90 -11.62
C GLN A 143 11.84 -2.69 -10.45
N PRO A 144 12.03 -1.46 -9.99
CA PRO A 144 12.92 -1.19 -8.86
C PRO A 144 12.26 -1.65 -7.55
N ILE A 145 12.45 -2.93 -7.19
CA ILE A 145 11.87 -3.49 -5.96
C ILE A 145 12.51 -2.87 -4.74
N ILE A 146 13.85 -2.75 -4.73
CA ILE A 146 14.58 -2.11 -3.65
C ILE A 146 14.67 -0.62 -3.94
N LYS A 147 14.11 0.18 -3.04
CA LYS A 147 14.15 1.64 -3.12
C LYS A 147 15.32 2.17 -2.30
N GLY A 148 16.20 2.93 -2.95
CA GLY A 148 17.39 3.49 -2.32
C GLY A 148 18.48 2.48 -2.08
N SER A 149 19.33 2.72 -1.06
CA SER A 149 20.46 1.86 -0.70
C SER A 149 20.07 0.80 0.31
N ILE A 150 20.74 -0.34 0.25
CA ILE A 150 20.71 -1.35 1.29
C ILE A 150 21.66 -0.92 2.40
N GLY A 151 21.17 -0.89 3.64
CA GLY A 151 22.00 -0.55 4.80
C GLY A 151 23.01 -1.65 5.15
N GLU A 152 24.06 -1.27 5.89
CA GLU A 152 24.99 -2.23 6.46
C GLU A 152 24.26 -3.28 7.30
N PRO A 153 24.66 -4.56 7.21
CA PRO A 153 24.00 -5.61 7.96
C PRO A 153 24.23 -5.47 9.47
N SER A 154 23.15 -5.60 10.22
CA SER A 154 23.25 -5.79 11.68
C SER A 154 23.40 -7.27 11.99
N ILE A 155 24.28 -7.59 12.94
CA ILE A 155 24.49 -8.96 13.41
C ILE A 155 23.45 -9.29 14.49
N THR A 156 22.73 -10.38 14.29
CA THR A 156 21.80 -10.94 15.26
C THR A 156 22.15 -12.40 15.53
N TYR A 157 21.68 -12.96 16.63
CA TYR A 157 21.92 -14.35 16.97
C TYR A 157 20.59 -15.10 17.04
N ASP A 158 20.55 -16.31 16.48
CA ASP A 158 19.39 -17.18 16.60
C ASP A 158 19.36 -17.89 17.98
N ALA A 159 18.32 -18.71 18.21
CA ALA A 159 18.17 -19.47 19.45
C ALA A 159 19.34 -20.44 19.74
N ALA A 160 20.04 -20.88 18.69
CA ALA A 160 21.24 -21.71 18.78
C ALA A 160 22.55 -20.90 18.90
N LYS A 161 22.44 -19.58 19.16
CA LYS A 161 23.56 -18.62 19.21
C LYS A 161 24.38 -18.54 17.91
N LYS A 162 23.79 -18.92 16.78
CA LYS A 162 24.42 -18.77 15.48
C LYS A 162 24.21 -17.34 14.98
N GLU A 163 25.28 -16.76 14.48
CA GLU A 163 25.28 -15.43 13.88
C GLU A 163 24.40 -15.38 12.63
N LYS A 164 23.63 -14.29 12.50
CA LYS A 164 22.80 -14.00 11.33
C LYS A 164 22.96 -12.55 10.93
N LYS A 165 23.19 -12.31 9.66
CA LYS A 165 23.17 -10.98 9.06
C LYS A 165 21.72 -10.56 8.79
N VAL A 166 21.39 -9.33 9.14
CA VAL A 166 20.07 -8.72 8.91
C VAL A 166 20.25 -7.37 8.26
N TYR A 167 19.73 -7.22 7.07
CA TYR A 167 19.80 -6.02 6.24
C TYR A 167 18.55 -5.20 6.38
N GLY A 168 18.67 -3.88 6.37
CA GLY A 168 17.56 -2.94 6.25
C GLY A 168 17.45 -2.44 4.82
N ALA A 169 16.25 -2.50 4.24
CA ALA A 169 15.97 -1.93 2.93
C ALA A 169 14.52 -1.43 2.83
N ASN A 170 14.29 -0.45 1.99
CA ASN A 170 12.96 -0.04 1.59
C ASN A 170 12.53 -0.89 0.38
N ILE A 171 11.42 -1.58 0.50
CA ILE A 171 10.91 -2.47 -0.54
C ILE A 171 9.60 -1.94 -1.09
N ASP A 172 9.51 -1.84 -2.42
CA ASP A 172 8.23 -1.60 -3.09
C ASP A 172 7.34 -2.83 -2.93
N THR A 173 6.29 -2.69 -2.14
CA THR A 173 5.42 -3.80 -1.76
C THR A 173 4.55 -4.31 -2.91
N TYR A 174 4.36 -3.52 -3.97
CA TYR A 174 3.60 -3.91 -5.16
C TYR A 174 4.46 -4.75 -6.10
N LEU A 175 5.70 -4.32 -6.30
CA LEU A 175 6.65 -5.02 -7.15
C LEU A 175 7.20 -6.30 -6.49
N GLU A 176 7.21 -6.35 -5.14
CA GLU A 176 7.62 -7.53 -4.36
C GLU A 176 6.76 -8.78 -4.65
N VAL A 177 5.51 -8.62 -5.13
CA VAL A 177 4.70 -9.76 -5.58
C VAL A 177 5.48 -10.58 -6.60
N GLY A 178 6.20 -9.91 -7.50
CA GLY A 178 7.11 -10.52 -8.46
C GLY A 178 6.40 -11.34 -9.51
N PHE A 179 6.95 -12.52 -9.79
CA PHE A 179 6.43 -13.41 -10.82
C PHE A 179 5.43 -14.41 -10.27
N MET A 180 4.51 -14.83 -11.14
CA MET A 180 3.60 -15.93 -10.86
C MET A 180 3.29 -16.73 -12.13
N TYR A 181 2.82 -17.95 -11.92
CA TYR A 181 2.30 -18.77 -12.99
C TYR A 181 0.80 -18.59 -13.14
N ASN A 182 0.36 -18.32 -14.36
CA ASN A 182 -1.03 -18.27 -14.75
C ASN A 182 -1.34 -19.29 -15.82
N SER A 183 -2.56 -19.83 -15.81
CA SER A 183 -3.11 -20.61 -16.92
C SER A 183 -4.01 -19.68 -17.73
N ILE A 184 -3.68 -19.47 -18.99
CA ILE A 184 -4.38 -18.56 -19.90
C ILE A 184 -4.72 -19.29 -21.20
N GLU A 185 -5.71 -18.79 -21.94
CA GLU A 185 -6.00 -19.29 -23.27
C GLU A 185 -5.00 -18.78 -24.31
N GLN A 186 -4.83 -19.51 -25.39
CA GLN A 186 -3.95 -19.09 -26.50
C GLN A 186 -4.35 -17.73 -27.07
N SER A 187 -5.64 -17.43 -27.12
CA SER A 187 -6.15 -16.10 -27.52
C SER A 187 -5.61 -15.00 -26.63
N GLU A 188 -5.69 -15.17 -25.29
CA GLU A 188 -5.14 -14.23 -24.32
C GLU A 188 -3.61 -14.13 -24.44
N TYR A 189 -2.91 -15.24 -24.69
CA TYR A 189 -1.47 -15.22 -24.94
C TYR A 189 -1.09 -14.31 -26.12
N LYS A 190 -1.82 -14.42 -27.24
CA LYS A 190 -1.63 -13.58 -28.43
C LYS A 190 -1.94 -12.09 -28.12
N ASP A 191 -2.99 -11.85 -27.33
CA ASP A 191 -3.36 -10.49 -26.93
C ASP A 191 -2.29 -9.85 -26.04
N ILE A 192 -1.70 -10.63 -25.11
CA ILE A 192 -0.57 -10.16 -24.29
C ILE A 192 0.64 -9.82 -25.16
N LEU A 193 0.99 -10.66 -26.13
CA LEU A 193 2.11 -10.36 -27.04
C LEU A 193 1.89 -9.04 -27.79
N ARG A 194 0.68 -8.82 -28.32
CA ARG A 194 0.33 -7.57 -28.99
C ARG A 194 0.41 -6.38 -28.03
N TYR A 195 -0.11 -6.52 -26.82
CA TYR A 195 -0.02 -5.49 -25.80
C TYR A 195 1.43 -5.12 -25.44
N GLN A 196 2.30 -6.13 -25.32
CA GLN A 196 3.74 -5.89 -25.08
C GLN A 196 4.39 -5.11 -26.24
N GLU A 197 4.06 -5.46 -27.49
CA GLU A 197 4.55 -4.77 -28.67
C GLU A 197 4.08 -3.31 -28.74
N GLU A 198 2.80 -3.07 -28.44
CA GLU A 198 2.20 -1.73 -28.50
C GLU A 198 2.66 -0.80 -27.37
N THR A 199 2.86 -1.34 -26.16
CA THR A 199 3.12 -0.54 -24.95
C THR A 199 4.58 -0.55 -24.51
N GLY A 200 5.36 -1.54 -24.94
CA GLY A 200 6.70 -1.80 -24.41
C GLY A 200 6.71 -2.37 -22.98
N ILE A 201 5.55 -2.76 -22.45
CA ILE A 201 5.43 -3.33 -21.11
C ILE A 201 5.55 -4.84 -21.18
N GLN A 202 6.65 -5.40 -20.66
CA GLN A 202 6.87 -6.84 -20.62
C GLN A 202 6.00 -7.52 -19.57
N ILE A 203 5.24 -8.53 -19.97
CA ILE A 203 4.36 -9.31 -19.09
C ILE A 203 4.84 -10.74 -18.98
N LEU A 204 5.14 -11.36 -20.15
CA LEU A 204 5.56 -12.75 -20.27
C LEU A 204 7.07 -12.86 -20.04
N TYR A 205 7.46 -13.81 -19.23
CA TYR A 205 8.87 -14.11 -18.91
C TYR A 205 9.15 -15.61 -19.05
N PRO A 206 10.42 -16.01 -19.24
CA PRO A 206 10.78 -17.41 -19.35
C PRO A 206 10.32 -18.23 -18.15
N LEU A 207 9.89 -19.47 -18.40
CA LEU A 207 9.55 -20.42 -17.36
C LEU A 207 10.80 -20.79 -16.55
N ILE A 208 10.61 -21.07 -15.26
CA ILE A 208 11.69 -21.56 -14.38
C ILE A 208 11.75 -23.08 -14.45
N ALA A 209 12.95 -23.62 -14.63
CA ALA A 209 13.18 -25.06 -14.69
C ALA A 209 13.02 -25.73 -13.32
N ASP A 210 12.35 -26.87 -13.28
CA ASP A 210 12.32 -27.76 -12.12
C ASP A 210 13.51 -28.73 -12.20
N ASN A 211 14.44 -28.63 -11.24
CA ASN A 211 15.62 -29.48 -11.19
C ASN A 211 16.00 -29.78 -9.73
N GLU A 212 17.03 -30.62 -9.52
CA GLU A 212 17.44 -31.07 -8.20
C GLU A 212 17.90 -29.95 -7.26
N TRP A 213 18.28 -28.79 -7.81
CA TRP A 213 18.75 -27.61 -7.06
C TRP A 213 17.60 -26.61 -6.79
N ASN A 214 16.51 -26.68 -7.53
CA ASN A 214 15.36 -25.83 -7.40
C ASN A 214 14.18 -26.58 -6.80
N PHE A 215 14.15 -26.69 -5.49
CA PHE A 215 13.03 -27.30 -4.76
C PHE A 215 11.78 -26.43 -4.73
N ASP A 216 11.95 -25.15 -5.03
CA ASP A 216 10.89 -24.16 -5.10
C ASP A 216 10.49 -23.84 -6.56
N ALA A 217 10.59 -24.82 -7.47
CA ALA A 217 10.28 -24.64 -8.90
C ALA A 217 8.88 -24.06 -9.16
N LEU A 218 7.93 -24.31 -8.27
CA LEU A 218 6.60 -23.71 -8.31
C LEU A 218 6.56 -22.27 -7.79
N ASP A 219 7.61 -21.79 -7.10
CA ASP A 219 7.74 -20.41 -6.70
C ASP A 219 8.28 -19.58 -7.88
N ALA A 220 7.37 -18.98 -8.64
CA ALA A 220 7.67 -18.20 -9.84
C ALA A 220 8.54 -16.95 -9.56
N ASN A 221 8.76 -16.59 -8.29
CA ASN A 221 9.62 -15.47 -7.90
C ASN A 221 11.12 -15.82 -7.95
N TYR A 222 11.49 -17.10 -7.95
CA TYR A 222 12.89 -17.47 -7.95
C TYR A 222 13.44 -17.57 -9.37
N TRP A 223 14.44 -16.76 -9.63
CA TRP A 223 15.20 -16.71 -10.87
C TRP A 223 16.51 -17.52 -10.78
N TYR A 224 17.08 -17.64 -9.60
CA TYR A 224 18.32 -18.34 -9.34
C TYR A 224 18.09 -19.79 -8.90
N LYS A 225 19.12 -20.63 -8.99
CA LYS A 225 19.08 -22.02 -8.51
C LYS A 225 18.93 -22.09 -6.98
N THR A 226 18.07 -22.98 -6.50
CA THR A 226 17.85 -23.20 -5.08
C THR A 226 17.99 -24.66 -4.67
N LYS A 227 18.32 -24.88 -3.41
CA LYS A 227 18.27 -26.18 -2.75
C LYS A 227 17.49 -26.07 -1.45
N LYS A 228 16.30 -26.70 -1.37
CA LYS A 228 15.39 -26.57 -0.22
C LYS A 228 15.09 -25.11 0.13
N GLY A 229 14.84 -24.29 -0.88
CA GLY A 229 14.58 -22.87 -0.72
C GLY A 229 15.80 -22.03 -0.27
N THR A 230 17.01 -22.58 -0.33
CA THR A 230 18.26 -21.85 -0.05
C THR A 230 19.01 -21.59 -1.34
N PRO A 231 19.38 -20.35 -1.66
CA PRO A 231 20.15 -20.03 -2.85
C PRO A 231 21.49 -20.77 -2.86
N VAL A 232 21.84 -21.35 -3.99
CA VAL A 232 23.10 -22.09 -4.14
C VAL A 232 23.75 -21.81 -5.49
N TYR A 233 25.07 -21.92 -5.54
CA TYR A 233 25.83 -22.05 -6.77
C TYR A 233 26.62 -23.36 -6.73
N ILE A 234 27.03 -23.84 -7.90
CA ILE A 234 27.87 -25.04 -8.00
C ILE A 234 29.33 -24.59 -8.15
N ASP A 235 30.17 -24.98 -7.21
CA ASP A 235 31.60 -24.67 -7.25
C ASP A 235 32.32 -25.51 -8.35
N LYS A 236 33.60 -25.16 -8.58
CA LYS A 236 34.46 -25.84 -9.58
C LYS A 236 34.62 -27.37 -9.37
N ASN A 237 34.24 -27.86 -8.19
CA ASN A 237 34.28 -29.29 -7.88
C ASN A 237 32.88 -29.95 -7.99
N GLY A 238 31.88 -29.26 -8.53
CA GLY A 238 30.51 -29.76 -8.64
C GLY A 238 29.75 -29.77 -7.31
N LYS A 239 30.24 -29.11 -6.26
CA LYS A 239 29.61 -29.09 -4.94
C LYS A 239 28.76 -27.84 -4.75
N ALA A 240 27.50 -28.04 -4.31
CA ALA A 240 26.61 -26.92 -3.98
C ALA A 240 27.11 -26.13 -2.78
N LYS A 241 27.18 -24.82 -2.94
CA LYS A 241 27.54 -23.82 -1.93
C LYS A 241 26.39 -22.84 -1.74
N THR A 242 26.14 -22.44 -0.50
CA THR A 242 25.15 -21.39 -0.20
C THR A 242 25.65 -20.04 -0.71
N ILE A 243 24.75 -19.28 -1.33
CA ILE A 243 24.99 -17.89 -1.73
C ILE A 243 24.65 -17.00 -0.53
N GLU A 244 25.54 -16.09 -0.19
CA GLU A 244 25.32 -15.01 0.77
C GLU A 244 25.18 -13.69 0.01
N TYR A 245 24.34 -12.79 0.52
CA TYR A 245 24.16 -11.50 -0.12
C TYR A 245 25.42 -10.62 0.02
N GLY A 246 25.81 -10.00 -1.08
CA GLY A 246 26.85 -8.99 -1.14
C GLY A 246 28.16 -9.54 -1.71
N GLU A 247 29.05 -10.01 -0.85
CA GLU A 247 30.40 -10.37 -1.25
C GLU A 247 30.44 -11.62 -2.15
N GLY A 248 30.91 -11.43 -3.39
CA GLY A 248 31.06 -12.52 -4.36
C GLY A 248 29.76 -13.21 -4.80
N MET A 249 28.61 -12.56 -4.62
CA MET A 249 27.32 -13.10 -5.00
C MET A 249 27.21 -13.25 -6.52
N VAL A 250 26.94 -14.48 -6.98
CA VAL A 250 26.66 -14.81 -8.36
C VAL A 250 25.29 -15.47 -8.41
N LEU A 251 24.38 -14.89 -9.18
CA LEU A 251 23.08 -15.47 -9.49
C LEU A 251 23.09 -15.97 -10.93
N GLU A 252 22.73 -17.23 -11.10
CA GLU A 252 22.56 -17.85 -12.41
C GLU A 252 21.07 -18.00 -12.70
N ASP A 253 20.66 -17.79 -13.96
CA ASP A 253 19.29 -18.04 -14.36
C ASP A 253 18.93 -19.52 -14.18
N ASN A 254 17.63 -19.75 -14.00
CA ASN A 254 17.04 -21.07 -13.86
C ASN A 254 15.96 -21.32 -14.92
N TYR A 255 16.11 -20.71 -16.09
CA TYR A 255 15.12 -20.76 -17.16
C TYR A 255 15.03 -22.13 -17.82
N VAL A 256 13.81 -22.48 -18.23
CA VAL A 256 13.57 -23.59 -19.18
C VAL A 256 14.06 -23.14 -20.55
N ARG A 257 14.87 -23.98 -21.19
CA ARG A 257 15.37 -23.72 -22.54
C ARG A 257 14.99 -24.86 -23.49
N ASP A 258 14.73 -24.52 -24.74
CA ASP A 258 14.51 -25.47 -25.80
C ASP A 258 15.82 -26.17 -26.26
N ALA A 259 15.75 -27.02 -27.29
CA ALA A 259 16.91 -27.71 -27.81
C ALA A 259 17.98 -26.82 -28.44
N ASP A 260 17.60 -25.63 -28.86
CA ASP A 260 18.48 -24.60 -29.45
C ASP A 260 19.03 -23.61 -28.39
N GLY A 261 18.64 -23.81 -27.11
CA GLY A 261 19.06 -22.99 -25.99
C GLY A 261 18.22 -21.72 -25.79
N ASN A 262 17.16 -21.52 -26.54
CA ASN A 262 16.29 -20.35 -26.39
C ASN A 262 15.36 -20.50 -25.19
N PRO A 263 15.03 -19.41 -24.49
CA PRO A 263 14.13 -19.45 -23.34
C PRO A 263 12.70 -19.81 -23.79
N VAL A 264 12.01 -20.60 -22.95
CA VAL A 264 10.63 -21.04 -23.20
C VAL A 264 9.67 -20.20 -22.35
N TYR A 265 8.67 -19.57 -23.00
CA TYR A 265 7.73 -18.65 -22.38
C TYR A 265 6.37 -19.24 -22.01
N TYR A 266 6.04 -20.40 -22.55
CA TYR A 266 4.80 -21.06 -22.23
C TYR A 266 4.95 -22.59 -22.27
N GLU A 267 4.07 -23.26 -21.55
CA GLU A 267 3.90 -24.71 -21.57
C GLU A 267 2.44 -25.02 -21.94
N TYR A 268 2.23 -25.88 -22.92
CA TYR A 268 0.91 -26.36 -23.26
C TYR A 268 0.40 -27.33 -22.18
N THR A 269 -0.74 -27.03 -21.58
CA THR A 269 -1.30 -27.79 -20.46
C THR A 269 -2.57 -28.57 -20.83
N GLY A 270 -3.10 -28.38 -22.03
CA GLY A 270 -4.30 -29.06 -22.52
C GLY A 270 -5.28 -28.08 -23.20
N GLY A 271 -6.53 -28.51 -23.30
CA GLY A 271 -7.59 -27.72 -23.94
C GLY A 271 -7.83 -28.13 -25.40
N GLY A 272 -8.69 -27.36 -26.05
CA GLY A 272 -9.10 -27.63 -27.43
C GLY A 272 -8.04 -27.27 -28.47
N SER A 273 -8.40 -27.39 -29.72
CA SER A 273 -7.60 -26.92 -30.84
C SER A 273 -7.77 -25.40 -30.99
N TYR A 274 -6.74 -24.72 -31.53
CA TYR A 274 -6.69 -23.28 -31.76
C TYR A 274 -6.76 -22.45 -30.48
N ASP A 275 -7.52 -21.35 -30.51
CA ASP A 275 -7.50 -20.28 -29.51
C ASP A 275 -7.96 -20.70 -28.10
N THR A 276 -8.54 -21.90 -27.94
CA THR A 276 -8.97 -22.46 -26.65
C THR A 276 -7.91 -23.35 -25.96
N ALA A 277 -6.75 -23.54 -26.60
CA ALA A 277 -5.64 -24.24 -25.97
C ALA A 277 -5.19 -23.50 -24.70
N GLN A 278 -4.90 -24.25 -23.64
CA GLN A 278 -4.47 -23.70 -22.36
C GLN A 278 -2.95 -23.68 -22.27
N TYR A 279 -2.42 -22.53 -21.95
CA TYR A 279 -1.00 -22.27 -21.77
C TYR A 279 -0.71 -21.90 -20.32
N ARG A 280 0.25 -22.58 -19.71
CA ARG A 280 0.86 -22.14 -18.46
C ARG A 280 1.96 -21.15 -18.80
N VAL A 281 1.87 -19.94 -18.27
CA VAL A 281 2.82 -18.85 -18.50
C VAL A 281 3.34 -18.28 -17.20
N ARG A 282 4.55 -17.74 -17.20
CA ARG A 282 5.12 -16.99 -16.09
C ARG A 282 5.01 -15.51 -16.40
N VAL A 283 4.30 -14.78 -15.55
CA VAL A 283 4.04 -13.36 -15.72
C VAL A 283 4.62 -12.53 -14.58
N LEU A 284 5.09 -11.34 -14.88
CA LEU A 284 5.37 -10.33 -13.86
C LEU A 284 4.03 -9.72 -13.42
N TYR A 285 3.62 -10.00 -12.19
CA TYR A 285 2.25 -9.71 -11.75
C TYR A 285 1.88 -8.24 -11.85
N TYR A 286 2.79 -7.34 -11.54
CA TYR A 286 2.57 -5.89 -11.62
C TYR A 286 2.15 -5.45 -13.04
N ASN A 287 2.82 -5.96 -14.06
CA ASN A 287 2.53 -5.65 -15.46
C ASN A 287 1.29 -6.38 -15.97
N TYR A 288 1.11 -7.64 -15.55
CA TYR A 288 -0.10 -8.41 -15.85
C TYR A 288 -1.36 -7.77 -15.25
N TYR A 289 -1.28 -7.25 -14.02
CA TYR A 289 -2.37 -6.51 -13.39
C TYR A 289 -2.79 -5.28 -14.23
N GLN A 290 -1.83 -4.52 -14.74
CA GLN A 290 -2.10 -3.36 -15.61
C GLN A 290 -2.83 -3.77 -16.89
N TYR A 291 -2.38 -4.86 -17.52
CA TYR A 291 -3.03 -5.42 -18.70
C TYR A 291 -4.47 -5.85 -18.40
N LYS A 292 -4.70 -6.61 -17.34
CA LYS A 292 -6.02 -7.15 -16.99
C LYS A 292 -7.03 -6.09 -16.56
N ASN A 293 -6.59 -5.07 -15.86
CA ASN A 293 -7.47 -4.07 -15.24
C ASN A 293 -7.47 -2.73 -15.97
N GLY A 294 -6.51 -2.49 -16.87
CA GLY A 294 -6.38 -1.22 -17.62
C GLY A 294 -5.86 -0.05 -16.79
N PHE A 295 -5.35 -0.28 -15.57
CA PHE A 295 -4.78 0.75 -14.71
C PHE A 295 -3.66 0.20 -13.83
N VAL A 296 -2.78 1.11 -13.37
CA VAL A 296 -1.66 0.80 -12.47
C VAL A 296 -2.20 0.53 -11.06
N PRO A 297 -1.70 -0.52 -10.37
CA PRO A 297 -2.10 -0.76 -8.98
C PRO A 297 -1.61 0.36 -8.07
N GLN A 298 -2.53 1.19 -7.59
CA GLN A 298 -2.26 2.26 -6.64
C GLN A 298 -3.43 2.42 -5.67
N TYR A 299 -3.11 2.42 -4.39
CA TYR A 299 -4.07 2.51 -3.30
C TYR A 299 -3.63 3.62 -2.35
N ILE A 300 -4.39 4.72 -2.30
CA ILE A 300 -3.99 5.97 -1.61
C ILE A 300 -3.69 5.76 -0.13
N LEU A 301 -4.48 4.93 0.56
CA LEU A 301 -4.25 4.54 1.97
C LEU A 301 -3.72 3.10 2.11
N GLY A 302 -3.33 2.48 1.00
CA GLY A 302 -2.94 1.08 0.99
C GLY A 302 -4.13 0.12 1.01
N THR A 303 -3.85 -1.16 1.29
CA THR A 303 -4.85 -2.24 1.27
C THR A 303 -4.91 -2.98 2.60
N ASP A 304 -6.08 -3.57 2.87
CA ASP A 304 -6.28 -4.41 4.05
C ASP A 304 -5.69 -5.82 3.92
N SER A 305 -5.98 -6.70 4.88
CA SER A 305 -5.48 -8.07 4.90
C SER A 305 -6.05 -8.96 3.80
N GLN A 306 -7.07 -8.53 3.09
CA GLN A 306 -7.71 -9.26 1.99
C GLN A 306 -7.42 -8.63 0.63
N GLY A 307 -6.82 -7.43 0.60
CA GLY A 307 -6.50 -6.71 -0.64
C GLY A 307 -7.56 -5.70 -1.08
N TYR A 308 -8.48 -5.32 -0.21
CA TYR A 308 -9.41 -4.22 -0.47
C TYR A 308 -8.76 -2.86 -0.26
N ASP A 309 -9.17 -1.89 -1.06
CA ASP A 309 -8.76 -0.48 -0.92
C ASP A 309 -9.29 0.11 0.38
N LEU A 310 -8.39 0.52 1.28
CA LEU A 310 -8.74 1.12 2.56
C LEU A 310 -9.43 2.49 2.41
N ALA A 311 -9.06 3.28 1.40
CA ALA A 311 -9.66 4.60 1.19
C ALA A 311 -11.12 4.50 0.78
N LEU A 312 -11.44 3.62 -0.19
CA LEU A 312 -12.82 3.39 -0.64
C LEU A 312 -13.68 2.74 0.46
N ARG A 313 -13.15 1.74 1.17
CA ARG A 313 -13.89 1.10 2.26
C ARG A 313 -14.18 2.06 3.41
N LEU A 314 -13.21 2.91 3.75
CA LEU A 314 -13.42 3.94 4.77
C LEU A 314 -14.47 4.97 4.31
N ALA A 315 -14.39 5.42 3.05
CA ALA A 315 -15.36 6.35 2.49
C ALA A 315 -16.79 5.80 2.52
N ASP A 316 -16.97 4.53 2.14
CA ASP A 316 -18.27 3.88 2.17
C ASP A 316 -18.78 3.64 3.60
N GLY A 317 -17.91 3.25 4.54
CA GLY A 317 -18.25 3.12 5.94
C GLY A 317 -18.76 4.45 6.55
N ILE A 318 -18.10 5.56 6.22
CA ILE A 318 -18.53 6.89 6.65
C ILE A 318 -19.92 7.24 6.07
N LYS A 319 -20.15 7.00 4.76
CA LYS A 319 -21.45 7.25 4.13
C LYS A 319 -22.59 6.44 4.75
N LEU A 320 -22.32 5.19 5.14
CA LEU A 320 -23.31 4.34 5.81
C LEU A 320 -23.61 4.79 7.24
N SER A 321 -22.71 5.57 7.86
CA SER A 321 -22.83 6.05 9.24
C SER A 321 -23.45 7.44 9.34
N LEU A 322 -23.60 8.16 8.22
CA LEU A 322 -24.23 9.48 8.12
C LEU A 322 -25.72 9.39 7.84
#